data_b8166d19812c0111ca1fd4821bd2cd48
#
_entry.id   b8166d19812c0111ca1fd4821bd2cd48
#
_cell.length_a   1.000
_cell.length_b   1.000
_cell.length_c   1.000
_cell.angle_alpha   90.00
_cell.angle_beta   90.00
_cell.angle_gamma   90.00
#
_symmetry.space_group_name_H-M   'P 1'
#
loop_
_entity.id
_entity.type
_entity.pdbx_description
1 polymer ?
#
loop_
_entity_poly.entity_id
_entity_poly.type
_entity_poly.pdbx_seq_one_letter_code
_entity_poly.pdbx_strand_id
1 'polypeptide(L)'
;MRKRTLSLTVVTIVTGTALVLTGCTGQNEPAPTASPTPSESGVTMPDLDQFTTAPSGTELDEEGGKTTVEPMPAPPWDADQRAAAIAAAAAALTAFARPDLSSADWWAAVAPLLTSQAQQDYQYVDPASIPAHQVTGAGTIIDDSSRYAVSVSVPSDAGTYTIVLTRQNGEAPWRVARFTPPEGTH
;
A
#
# COMPACT_ATOMS: atom_id res chain seq x y z
N MET A 1 -16.98 -40.42 -33.10
CA MET A 1 -16.67 -39.74 -34.37
C MET A 1 -17.72 -38.67 -34.62
N ARG A 2 -17.45 -37.40 -34.37
CA ARG A 2 -18.14 -36.23 -34.95
C ARG A 2 -17.20 -35.07 -34.94
N LYS A 3 -16.58 -34.82 -36.07
CA LYS A 3 -15.78 -33.65 -36.41
C LYS A 3 -16.78 -32.46 -36.54
N ARG A 4 -16.52 -31.35 -35.88
CA ARG A 4 -17.16 -30.06 -36.18
C ARG A 4 -16.10 -29.05 -36.54
N THR A 5 -16.23 -28.61 -37.74
CA THR A 5 -15.40 -27.73 -38.56
C THR A 5 -15.44 -26.29 -38.06
N LEU A 6 -14.31 -25.64 -38.21
CA LEU A 6 -14.05 -24.21 -38.12
C LEU A 6 -15.04 -23.36 -38.94
N SER A 7 -15.34 -22.20 -38.43
CA SER A 7 -15.65 -21.02 -39.25
C SER A 7 -14.88 -19.82 -38.74
N LEU A 8 -13.92 -19.44 -39.55
CA LEU A 8 -13.11 -18.25 -39.45
C LEU A 8 -13.87 -17.12 -40.12
N THR A 9 -14.21 -16.05 -39.38
CA THR A 9 -14.74 -14.83 -39.99
C THR A 9 -13.78 -13.69 -39.64
N VAL A 10 -13.01 -13.31 -40.64
CA VAL A 10 -12.18 -12.10 -40.66
C VAL A 10 -13.08 -10.93 -41.08
N VAL A 11 -13.18 -9.91 -40.26
CA VAL A 11 -13.73 -8.61 -40.65
C VAL A 11 -12.64 -7.58 -40.45
N THR A 12 -12.10 -7.14 -41.57
CA THR A 12 -11.19 -6.00 -41.70
C THR A 12 -12.01 -4.75 -41.93
N ILE A 13 -11.97 -3.80 -41.03
CA ILE A 13 -12.47 -2.44 -41.30
C ILE A 13 -11.31 -1.48 -41.12
N VAL A 14 -10.87 -0.96 -42.28
CA VAL A 14 -9.94 0.17 -42.42
C VAL A 14 -10.83 1.42 -42.55
N THR A 15 -10.69 2.36 -41.64
CA THR A 15 -11.22 3.71 -41.86
C THR A 15 -10.15 4.73 -41.47
N GLY A 16 -9.56 5.32 -42.47
CA GLY A 16 -8.68 6.48 -42.33
C GLY A 16 -9.47 7.74 -42.03
N THR A 17 -8.93 8.61 -41.22
CA THR A 17 -9.43 9.98 -41.07
C THR A 17 -8.27 10.97 -41.07
N ALA A 18 -8.40 11.94 -41.94
CA ALA A 18 -7.42 12.94 -42.33
C ALA A 18 -7.14 13.96 -41.23
N LEU A 19 -5.87 14.38 -41.12
CA LEU A 19 -5.42 15.57 -40.41
C LEU A 19 -5.86 16.83 -41.21
N VAL A 20 -6.49 17.77 -40.54
CA VAL A 20 -6.62 19.15 -40.99
C VAL A 20 -5.79 20.05 -40.09
N LEU A 21 -4.66 20.50 -40.60
CA LEU A 21 -3.86 21.60 -40.05
C LEU A 21 -4.49 22.92 -40.51
N THR A 22 -5.05 23.69 -39.60
CA THR A 22 -5.38 25.09 -39.82
C THR A 22 -4.40 25.95 -39.04
N GLY A 23 -3.45 26.54 -39.75
CA GLY A 23 -2.62 27.63 -39.26
C GLY A 23 -3.41 28.94 -39.19
N CYS A 24 -3.30 29.65 -38.09
CA CYS A 24 -3.63 31.08 -38.03
C CYS A 24 -2.40 31.82 -37.55
N THR A 25 -1.74 32.47 -38.50
CA THR A 25 -0.83 33.58 -38.28
C THR A 25 -1.68 34.82 -37.99
N GLY A 26 -1.52 35.39 -36.82
CA GLY A 26 -2.06 36.67 -36.43
C GLY A 26 -1.05 37.40 -35.56
N GLN A 27 -0.11 38.12 -36.23
CA GLN A 27 0.69 39.14 -35.57
C GLN A 27 -0.22 40.32 -35.25
N ASN A 28 -0.43 40.57 -33.98
CA ASN A 28 -0.73 41.88 -33.44
C ASN A 28 0.08 42.06 -32.18
N GLU A 29 1.16 42.77 -32.33
CA GLU A 29 2.01 43.25 -31.26
C GLU A 29 1.32 44.45 -30.61
N PRO A 30 0.81 44.37 -29.39
CA PRO A 30 0.48 45.55 -28.61
C PRO A 30 1.74 46.06 -27.93
N ALA A 31 1.93 47.38 -28.01
CA ALA A 31 2.99 48.15 -27.38
C ALA A 31 3.25 47.77 -25.93
N PRO A 32 4.50 47.95 -25.44
CA PRO A 32 4.86 47.62 -24.08
C PRO A 32 4.10 48.54 -23.09
N THR A 33 3.05 48.01 -22.52
CA THR A 33 2.42 48.60 -21.35
C THR A 33 3.40 48.38 -20.18
N ALA A 34 3.80 49.48 -19.56
CA ALA A 34 4.65 49.50 -18.39
C ALA A 34 4.20 48.48 -17.37
N SER A 35 5.11 47.56 -17.04
CA SER A 35 4.95 46.66 -15.92
C SER A 35 4.63 47.47 -14.66
N PRO A 36 3.58 47.10 -13.91
CA PRO A 36 3.46 47.63 -12.58
C PRO A 36 4.65 47.13 -11.76
N THR A 37 5.40 48.05 -11.21
CA THR A 37 6.40 47.78 -10.19
C THR A 37 5.75 46.90 -9.13
N PRO A 38 6.30 45.71 -8.79
CA PRO A 38 5.79 44.96 -7.68
C PRO A 38 5.99 45.82 -6.43
N SER A 39 4.88 46.27 -5.83
CA SER A 39 4.89 46.74 -4.47
C SER A 39 5.45 45.60 -3.66
N GLU A 40 6.65 45.72 -3.16
CA GLU A 40 7.17 44.91 -2.10
C GLU A 40 6.24 45.11 -0.92
N SER A 41 5.21 44.29 -0.82
CA SER A 41 4.62 43.99 0.47
C SER A 41 5.71 43.25 1.21
N GLY A 42 6.45 44.00 1.99
CA GLY A 42 7.47 43.45 2.89
C GLY A 42 6.82 42.40 3.77
N VAL A 43 6.96 41.16 3.41
CA VAL A 43 6.82 40.06 4.34
C VAL A 43 7.97 40.26 5.32
N THR A 44 7.69 40.95 6.41
CA THR A 44 8.62 41.05 7.53
C THR A 44 8.82 39.61 7.99
N MET A 45 9.96 39.03 7.63
CA MET A 45 10.34 37.76 8.22
C MET A 45 10.36 37.95 9.73
N PRO A 46 9.72 37.05 10.48
CA PRO A 46 9.85 37.10 11.94
C PRO A 46 11.33 37.10 12.28
N ASP A 47 11.71 38.05 13.13
CA ASP A 47 13.07 38.14 13.65
C ASP A 47 13.37 36.86 14.43
N LEU A 48 14.16 36.00 13.84
CA LEU A 48 14.51 34.71 14.45
C LEU A 48 15.38 34.89 15.70
N ASP A 49 16.00 36.09 15.89
CA ASP A 49 16.75 36.41 17.09
C ASP A 49 15.84 36.69 18.29
N GLN A 50 14.54 36.86 18.07
CA GLN A 50 13.56 36.97 19.15
C GLN A 50 13.07 35.61 19.70
N PHE A 51 13.36 34.53 18.99
CA PHE A 51 13.16 33.20 19.56
C PHE A 51 14.32 32.97 20.53
N THR A 52 14.10 33.29 21.78
CA THR A 52 15.00 32.88 22.84
C THR A 52 15.07 31.37 22.81
N THR A 53 16.18 30.82 22.33
CA THR A 53 16.46 29.40 22.52
C THR A 53 16.36 29.13 24.00
N ALA A 54 15.44 28.24 24.39
CA ALA A 54 15.35 27.83 25.78
C ALA A 54 16.76 27.41 26.22
N PRO A 55 17.27 27.93 27.35
CA PRO A 55 18.61 27.57 27.82
C PRO A 55 18.69 26.05 27.90
N SER A 56 19.81 25.48 27.42
CA SER A 56 20.07 24.07 27.54
C SER A 56 19.90 23.63 28.98
N GLY A 57 18.90 22.78 29.25
CA GLY A 57 18.58 22.33 30.60
C GLY A 57 17.33 22.99 31.21
N THR A 58 16.59 23.84 30.48
CA THR A 58 15.25 24.22 30.91
C THR A 58 14.37 22.98 30.85
N GLU A 59 14.12 22.41 32.01
CA GLU A 59 13.07 21.39 32.16
C GLU A 59 11.75 22.09 31.84
N LEU A 60 11.09 21.64 30.77
CA LEU A 60 9.85 22.25 30.29
C LEU A 60 8.66 22.00 31.22
N ASP A 61 8.86 21.24 32.30
CA ASP A 61 7.81 20.88 33.25
C ASP A 61 8.31 20.97 34.67
N GLU A 62 8.03 22.06 35.33
CA GLU A 62 8.16 22.09 36.81
C GLU A 62 7.09 21.22 37.52
N GLU A 63 6.08 20.73 36.79
CA GLU A 63 5.10 19.76 37.29
C GLU A 63 5.28 18.36 36.70
N GLY A 64 6.14 18.23 35.74
CA GLY A 64 6.48 16.95 35.12
C GLY A 64 7.46 16.21 35.98
N GLY A 65 6.99 15.41 36.91
CA GLY A 65 7.80 14.29 37.34
C GLY A 65 8.35 13.64 36.06
N LYS A 66 9.67 13.37 36.01
CA LYS A 66 10.28 12.60 34.93
C LYS A 66 9.44 11.35 34.74
N THR A 67 8.47 11.41 33.82
CA THR A 67 7.83 10.22 33.36
C THR A 67 8.87 9.53 32.48
N THR A 68 9.81 8.87 33.12
CA THR A 68 10.63 7.89 32.46
C THR A 68 9.63 6.83 32.02
N VAL A 69 9.18 6.94 30.77
CA VAL A 69 8.39 5.88 30.15
C VAL A 69 9.32 4.69 30.18
N GLU A 70 9.10 3.76 31.13
CA GLU A 70 9.84 2.53 31.12
C GLU A 70 9.64 1.89 29.76
N PRO A 71 10.72 1.52 29.05
CA PRO A 71 10.60 0.86 27.78
C PRO A 71 9.74 -0.39 27.96
N MET A 72 8.63 -0.48 27.26
CA MET A 72 7.81 -1.69 27.30
C MET A 72 8.70 -2.86 26.88
N PRO A 73 8.79 -3.92 27.69
CA PRO A 73 9.62 -5.06 27.34
C PRO A 73 9.20 -5.63 26.00
N ALA A 74 10.19 -5.89 25.14
CA ALA A 74 9.90 -6.46 23.83
C ALA A 74 9.16 -7.81 24.01
N PRO A 75 8.10 -8.07 23.22
CA PRO A 75 7.35 -9.32 23.35
C PRO A 75 8.25 -10.52 23.08
N PRO A 76 7.94 -11.70 23.65
CA PRO A 76 8.66 -12.91 23.36
C PRO A 76 8.60 -13.23 21.86
N TRP A 77 9.68 -13.79 21.34
CA TRP A 77 9.78 -14.22 19.94
C TRP A 77 10.34 -15.64 19.91
N ASP A 78 9.54 -16.58 20.35
CA ASP A 78 9.81 -17.99 20.45
C ASP A 78 9.21 -18.79 19.29
N ALA A 79 9.26 -20.10 19.38
CA ALA A 79 8.73 -21.00 18.36
C ALA A 79 7.21 -20.86 18.19
N ASP A 80 6.49 -20.64 19.29
CA ASP A 80 5.02 -20.54 19.27
C ASP A 80 4.60 -19.23 18.57
N GLN A 81 5.29 -18.13 18.83
CA GLN A 81 5.04 -16.85 18.19
C GLN A 81 5.34 -16.91 16.69
N ARG A 82 6.42 -17.61 16.31
CA ARG A 82 6.72 -17.84 14.88
C ARG A 82 5.65 -18.69 14.20
N ALA A 83 5.24 -19.77 14.84
CA ALA A 83 4.17 -20.62 14.34
C ALA A 83 2.84 -19.85 14.18
N ALA A 84 2.51 -18.99 15.15
CA ALA A 84 1.34 -18.13 15.08
C ALA A 84 1.39 -17.13 13.90
N ALA A 85 2.55 -16.54 13.63
CA ALA A 85 2.74 -15.65 12.48
C ALA A 85 2.58 -16.40 11.15
N ILE A 86 3.18 -17.58 11.02
CA ILE A 86 3.04 -18.43 9.83
C ILE A 86 1.57 -18.83 9.62
N ALA A 87 0.88 -19.25 10.69
CA ALA A 87 -0.53 -19.61 10.61
C ALA A 87 -1.42 -18.43 10.20
N ALA A 88 -1.14 -17.22 10.74
CA ALA A 88 -1.86 -16.00 10.37
C ALA A 88 -1.65 -15.65 8.89
N ALA A 89 -0.42 -15.76 8.37
CA ALA A 89 -0.12 -15.53 6.96
C ALA A 89 -0.86 -16.52 6.05
N ALA A 90 -0.81 -17.80 6.37
CA ALA A 90 -1.49 -18.85 5.60
C ALA A 90 -3.02 -18.68 5.61
N ALA A 91 -3.61 -18.35 6.76
CA ALA A 91 -5.04 -18.07 6.88
C ALA A 91 -5.44 -16.83 6.07
N ALA A 92 -4.63 -15.78 6.13
CA ALA A 92 -4.88 -14.55 5.38
C ALA A 92 -4.80 -14.79 3.86
N LEU A 93 -3.79 -15.53 3.38
CA LEU A 93 -3.71 -15.87 1.96
C LEU A 93 -4.87 -16.78 1.53
N THR A 94 -5.28 -17.71 2.36
CA THR A 94 -6.45 -18.56 2.08
C THR A 94 -7.74 -17.75 1.93
N ALA A 95 -7.93 -16.72 2.73
CA ALA A 95 -9.06 -15.81 2.59
C ALA A 95 -8.94 -14.91 1.36
N PHE A 96 -7.73 -14.46 1.06
CA PHE A 96 -7.42 -13.57 -0.07
C PHE A 96 -7.53 -14.28 -1.42
N ALA A 97 -7.02 -15.52 -1.54
CA ALA A 97 -6.96 -16.31 -2.77
C ALA A 97 -8.31 -16.98 -3.09
N ARG A 98 -9.36 -16.16 -3.22
CA ARG A 98 -10.73 -16.60 -3.50
C ARG A 98 -11.35 -15.79 -4.63
N PRO A 99 -10.86 -15.94 -5.88
CA PRO A 99 -11.38 -15.22 -7.04
C PRO A 99 -12.81 -15.63 -7.44
N ASP A 100 -13.32 -16.71 -6.87
CA ASP A 100 -14.67 -17.24 -7.03
C ASP A 100 -15.73 -16.51 -6.22
N LEU A 101 -15.35 -15.71 -5.24
CA LEU A 101 -16.27 -14.98 -4.38
C LEU A 101 -16.75 -13.67 -5.02
N SER A 102 -17.94 -13.22 -4.62
CA SER A 102 -18.34 -11.84 -4.86
C SER A 102 -17.44 -10.88 -4.11
N SER A 103 -17.26 -9.63 -4.61
CA SER A 103 -16.45 -8.62 -3.93
C SER A 103 -16.90 -8.37 -2.49
N ALA A 104 -18.21 -8.44 -2.22
CA ALA A 104 -18.75 -8.26 -0.87
C ALA A 104 -18.38 -9.41 0.07
N ASP A 105 -18.52 -10.66 -0.38
CA ASP A 105 -18.18 -11.84 0.43
C ASP A 105 -16.68 -11.95 0.65
N TRP A 106 -15.91 -11.68 -0.41
CA TRP A 106 -14.45 -11.66 -0.33
C TRP A 106 -13.98 -10.60 0.68
N TRP A 107 -14.52 -9.37 0.57
CA TRP A 107 -14.16 -8.29 1.48
C TRP A 107 -14.51 -8.61 2.94
N ALA A 108 -15.69 -9.17 3.18
CA ALA A 108 -16.11 -9.59 4.52
C ALA A 108 -15.15 -10.62 5.14
N ALA A 109 -14.55 -11.50 4.32
CA ALA A 109 -13.58 -12.50 4.78
C ALA A 109 -12.18 -11.92 5.00
N VAL A 110 -11.73 -10.98 4.15
CA VAL A 110 -10.36 -10.47 4.14
C VAL A 110 -10.17 -9.28 5.08
N ALA A 111 -11.12 -8.32 5.10
CA ALA A 111 -10.97 -7.08 5.84
C ALA A 111 -10.63 -7.27 7.34
N PRO A 112 -11.21 -8.24 8.07
CA PRO A 112 -10.86 -8.46 9.48
C PRO A 112 -9.40 -8.89 9.71
N LEU A 113 -8.73 -9.39 8.67
CA LEU A 113 -7.34 -9.87 8.74
C LEU A 113 -6.31 -8.79 8.41
N LEU A 114 -6.75 -7.66 7.88
CA LEU A 114 -5.91 -6.56 7.45
C LEU A 114 -5.67 -5.53 8.55
N THR A 115 -4.58 -4.78 8.42
CA THR A 115 -4.40 -3.51 9.15
C THR A 115 -5.36 -2.46 8.61
N SER A 116 -5.63 -1.39 9.37
CA SER A 116 -6.49 -0.30 8.91
C SER A 116 -5.97 0.36 7.61
N GLN A 117 -4.64 0.47 7.45
CA GLN A 117 -4.05 0.97 6.21
C GLN A 117 -4.29 0.00 5.06
N ALA A 118 -4.01 -1.28 5.26
CA ALA A 118 -4.24 -2.28 4.22
C ALA A 118 -5.72 -2.38 3.83
N GLN A 119 -6.66 -2.16 4.74
CA GLN A 119 -8.08 -2.08 4.40
C GLN A 119 -8.37 -0.98 3.39
N GLN A 120 -7.73 0.19 3.52
CA GLN A 120 -7.88 1.29 2.54
C GLN A 120 -7.30 0.92 1.19
N ASP A 121 -6.18 0.20 1.18
CA ASP A 121 -5.47 -0.17 -0.05
C ASP A 121 -6.21 -1.28 -0.82
N TYR A 122 -6.86 -2.22 -0.11
CA TYR A 122 -7.46 -3.42 -0.71
C TYR A 122 -8.98 -3.35 -0.90
N GLN A 123 -9.69 -2.36 -0.38
CA GLN A 123 -11.16 -2.28 -0.42
C GLN A 123 -11.78 -2.28 -1.83
N TYR A 124 -11.01 -1.91 -2.84
CA TYR A 124 -11.46 -1.85 -4.24
C TYR A 124 -10.85 -2.95 -5.11
N VAL A 125 -10.18 -3.92 -4.52
CA VAL A 125 -9.63 -5.05 -5.27
C VAL A 125 -10.78 -5.90 -5.81
N ASP A 126 -10.72 -6.21 -7.11
CA ASP A 126 -11.60 -7.19 -7.72
C ASP A 126 -11.04 -8.60 -7.45
N PRO A 127 -11.75 -9.45 -6.69
CA PRO A 127 -11.30 -10.80 -6.41
C PRO A 127 -10.98 -11.60 -7.67
N ALA A 128 -11.76 -11.41 -8.75
CA ALA A 128 -11.55 -12.11 -10.02
C ALA A 128 -10.18 -11.81 -10.68
N SER A 129 -9.53 -10.72 -10.28
CA SER A 129 -8.18 -10.37 -10.74
C SER A 129 -7.07 -11.08 -9.97
N ILE A 130 -7.38 -11.76 -8.87
CA ILE A 130 -6.40 -12.46 -8.03
C ILE A 130 -6.02 -13.78 -8.72
N PRO A 131 -4.73 -14.00 -9.06
CA PRO A 131 -4.32 -15.18 -9.83
C PRO A 131 -4.30 -16.47 -8.99
N ALA A 132 -4.18 -16.36 -7.67
CA ALA A 132 -4.15 -17.52 -6.77
C ALA A 132 -5.56 -17.97 -6.38
N HIS A 133 -5.75 -19.30 -6.34
CA HIS A 133 -6.99 -19.94 -5.92
C HIS A 133 -6.84 -20.71 -4.59
N GLN A 134 -5.62 -21.11 -4.25
CA GLN A 134 -5.37 -21.90 -3.04
C GLN A 134 -3.92 -21.79 -2.56
N VAL A 135 -3.76 -21.98 -1.26
CA VAL A 135 -2.46 -22.19 -0.63
C VAL A 135 -2.03 -23.64 -0.84
N THR A 136 -0.81 -23.86 -1.30
CA THR A 136 -0.31 -25.21 -1.66
C THR A 136 0.68 -25.79 -0.67
N GLY A 137 1.10 -25.03 0.33
CA GLY A 137 2.07 -25.51 1.31
C GLY A 137 2.20 -24.63 2.54
N ALA A 138 3.04 -25.05 3.47
CA ALA A 138 3.33 -24.27 4.68
C ALA A 138 4.10 -23.00 4.37
N GLY A 139 3.79 -21.93 5.12
CA GLY A 139 4.55 -20.69 5.07
C GLY A 139 5.93 -20.83 5.72
N THR A 140 6.85 -19.97 5.33
CA THR A 140 8.19 -19.85 5.92
C THR A 140 8.47 -18.38 6.22
N ILE A 141 8.95 -18.08 7.41
CA ILE A 141 9.40 -16.72 7.76
C ILE A 141 10.68 -16.42 6.97
N ILE A 142 10.68 -15.30 6.25
CA ILE A 142 11.81 -14.81 5.47
C ILE A 142 12.46 -13.56 6.06
N ASP A 143 11.73 -12.85 6.93
CA ASP A 143 12.26 -11.74 7.72
C ASP A 143 11.53 -11.67 9.07
N ASP A 144 12.29 -11.71 10.15
CA ASP A 144 11.84 -11.55 11.54
C ASP A 144 12.76 -10.62 12.34
N SER A 145 13.35 -9.65 11.65
CA SER A 145 14.21 -8.62 12.26
C SER A 145 13.47 -7.78 13.31
N SER A 146 12.15 -7.73 13.23
CA SER A 146 11.27 -7.10 14.20
C SER A 146 10.34 -8.10 14.86
N ARG A 147 10.07 -7.93 16.16
CA ARG A 147 9.05 -8.71 16.90
C ARG A 147 7.62 -8.20 16.67
N TYR A 148 7.47 -7.09 15.96
CA TYR A 148 6.20 -6.45 15.65
C TYR A 148 5.83 -6.49 14.17
N ALA A 149 6.81 -6.84 13.32
CA ALA A 149 6.62 -6.97 11.88
C ALA A 149 7.43 -8.15 11.36
N VAL A 150 6.80 -9.02 10.59
CA VAL A 150 7.44 -10.19 10.00
C VAL A 150 6.99 -10.36 8.55
N SER A 151 7.88 -10.91 7.74
CA SER A 151 7.56 -11.30 6.37
C SER A 151 7.53 -12.83 6.27
N VAL A 152 6.44 -13.34 5.73
CA VAL A 152 6.22 -14.77 5.55
C VAL A 152 6.04 -15.07 4.07
N SER A 153 6.81 -16.00 3.56
CA SER A 153 6.66 -16.58 2.22
C SER A 153 5.66 -17.72 2.29
N VAL A 154 4.58 -17.65 1.50
CA VAL A 154 3.52 -18.68 1.48
C VAL A 154 3.30 -19.16 0.04
N PRO A 155 3.48 -20.45 -0.25
CA PRO A 155 3.26 -20.99 -1.58
C PRO A 155 1.78 -21.09 -1.92
N SER A 156 1.43 -20.75 -3.17
CA SER A 156 0.11 -20.89 -3.76
C SER A 156 0.21 -21.60 -5.12
N ASP A 157 -0.94 -21.91 -5.71
CA ASP A 157 -1.02 -22.46 -7.08
C ASP A 157 -0.59 -21.47 -8.17
N ALA A 158 -0.56 -20.16 -7.86
CA ALA A 158 -0.07 -19.13 -8.78
C ALA A 158 1.40 -18.76 -8.54
N GLY A 159 2.08 -19.41 -7.59
CA GLY A 159 3.44 -19.09 -7.17
C GLY A 159 3.50 -18.65 -5.69
N THR A 160 4.64 -18.12 -5.29
CA THR A 160 4.89 -17.80 -3.88
C THR A 160 4.54 -16.35 -3.57
N TYR A 161 3.63 -16.13 -2.63
CA TYR A 161 3.30 -14.81 -2.10
C TYR A 161 4.21 -14.46 -0.93
N THR A 162 4.63 -13.21 -0.85
CA THR A 162 5.23 -12.63 0.36
C THR A 162 4.18 -11.84 1.12
N ILE A 163 3.96 -12.19 2.39
CA ILE A 163 2.95 -11.57 3.24
C ILE A 163 3.64 -10.86 4.38
N VAL A 164 3.45 -9.54 4.46
CA VAL A 164 3.94 -8.73 5.56
C VAL A 164 2.86 -8.66 6.62
N LEU A 165 3.18 -9.13 7.81
CA LEU A 165 2.33 -9.12 9.00
C LEU A 165 2.85 -8.11 10.01
N THR A 166 1.95 -7.43 10.71
CA THR A 166 2.29 -6.55 11.82
C THR A 166 1.36 -6.81 13.01
N ARG A 167 1.83 -6.45 14.21
CA ARG A 167 1.02 -6.41 15.43
C ARG A 167 1.37 -5.18 16.26
N GLN A 168 0.41 -4.67 17.02
CA GLN A 168 0.59 -3.46 17.82
C GLN A 168 1.38 -3.72 19.11
N ASN A 169 1.23 -4.90 19.68
CA ASN A 169 1.93 -5.35 20.90
C ASN A 169 2.08 -6.88 20.89
N GLY A 170 2.71 -7.43 21.93
CA GLY A 170 3.00 -8.87 22.01
C GLY A 170 1.77 -9.79 22.06
N GLU A 171 0.64 -9.30 22.54
CA GLU A 171 -0.61 -10.04 22.67
C GLU A 171 -1.59 -9.76 21.54
N ALA A 172 -1.36 -8.69 20.78
CA ALA A 172 -2.23 -8.35 19.67
C ALA A 172 -2.16 -9.39 18.54
N PRO A 173 -3.28 -9.66 17.86
CA PRO A 173 -3.29 -10.56 16.72
C PRO A 173 -2.46 -10.00 15.57
N TRP A 174 -1.84 -10.90 14.83
CA TRP A 174 -1.17 -10.55 13.57
C TRP A 174 -2.18 -10.05 12.54
N ARG A 175 -1.86 -8.94 11.90
CA ARG A 175 -2.64 -8.34 10.82
C ARG A 175 -1.77 -8.19 9.59
N VAL A 176 -2.36 -8.41 8.42
CA VAL A 176 -1.66 -8.22 7.16
C VAL A 176 -1.54 -6.75 6.85
N ALA A 177 -0.32 -6.31 6.61
CA ALA A 177 -0.02 -4.99 6.09
C ALA A 177 0.10 -5.01 4.55
N ARG A 178 0.54 -6.14 3.97
CA ARG A 178 0.69 -6.26 2.52
C ARG A 178 0.68 -7.72 2.06
N PHE A 179 0.05 -7.96 0.90
CA PHE A 179 0.28 -9.13 0.05
C PHE A 179 1.14 -8.70 -1.13
N THR A 180 2.25 -9.41 -1.36
CA THR A 180 3.08 -9.23 -2.56
C THR A 180 2.94 -10.49 -3.39
N PRO A 181 2.33 -10.41 -4.58
CA PRO A 181 2.18 -11.55 -5.47
C PRO A 181 3.52 -12.03 -6.03
N PRO A 182 3.59 -13.23 -6.63
CA PRO A 182 4.76 -13.70 -7.34
C PRO A 182 5.13 -12.75 -8.50
N GLU A 183 6.41 -12.67 -8.83
CA GLU A 183 6.87 -11.88 -9.98
C GLU A 183 6.25 -12.40 -11.28
N GLY A 184 5.84 -11.48 -12.16
CA GLY A 184 5.29 -11.82 -13.48
C GLY A 184 3.77 -12.09 -13.49
N THR A 185 3.07 -11.97 -12.36
CA THR A 185 1.61 -12.01 -12.30
C THR A 185 1.05 -10.59 -12.37
N HIS A 186 0.80 -10.10 -13.59
CA HIS A 186 0.17 -8.81 -13.87
C HIS A 186 -1.05 -9.00 -14.76
#